data_63e051ca0f00df5407eae97fac71c2c6
#
_entry.id   63e051ca0f00df5407eae97fac71c2c6
#
_cell.length_a   1.000
_cell.length_b   1.000
_cell.length_c   1.000
_cell.angle_alpha   90.00
_cell.angle_beta   90.00
_cell.angle_gamma   90.00
#
_symmetry.space_group_name_H-M   'P 1'
#
loop_
_entity.id
_entity.type
_entity.pdbx_description
1 polymer ?
#
loop_
_entity_poly.entity_id
_entity_poly.type
_entity_poly.pdbx_seq_one_letter_code
_entity_poly.pdbx_strand_id
1 'polypeptide(L)'
;MENVALTKLKKILSACDFCISYYLFSDETDPMRYPLFDEAVKKMPAVAFIPKDPSISPISFAESLRPDFQKTAFIFIPGRRFDSAGARQGRGNGWYDRFLSLVPKSWIRIGVTNEKHLSLTPLFQNKWDEPMDWVVCEKDGSWTIYETEARKGV
;
A
#
# COMPACT_ATOMS: atom_id res chain seq x y z
N MET A 1 12.72 22.29 -8.18
CA MET A 1 11.72 22.34 -7.11
C MET A 1 11.33 20.93 -6.67
N GLU A 2 11.37 20.67 -5.40
CA GLU A 2 10.95 19.36 -4.90
C GLU A 2 9.43 19.20 -5.06
N ASN A 3 9.00 18.00 -5.48
CA ASN A 3 7.57 17.67 -5.62
C ASN A 3 6.91 17.67 -4.24
N VAL A 4 5.79 18.40 -4.10
CA VAL A 4 5.06 18.51 -2.84
C VAL A 4 4.59 17.14 -2.33
N ALA A 5 4.08 16.29 -3.23
CA ALA A 5 3.63 14.94 -2.86
C ALA A 5 4.79 14.08 -2.36
N LEU A 6 5.95 14.17 -3.01
CA LEU A 6 7.15 13.44 -2.58
C LEU A 6 7.59 13.89 -1.18
N THR A 7 7.68 15.19 -0.94
CA THR A 7 8.06 15.74 0.37
C THR A 7 7.11 15.28 1.46
N LYS A 8 5.83 15.32 1.19
CA LYS A 8 4.79 14.91 2.14
C LYS A 8 4.85 13.41 2.45
N LEU A 9 4.96 12.58 1.43
CA LEU A 9 5.06 11.13 1.61
C LEU A 9 6.34 10.75 2.37
N LYS A 10 7.45 11.33 2.01
CA LYS A 10 8.75 11.11 2.69
C LYS A 10 8.64 11.39 4.19
N LYS A 11 7.99 12.49 4.57
CA LYS A 11 7.77 12.85 5.96
C LYS A 11 6.88 11.83 6.68
N ILE A 12 5.81 11.39 6.03
CA ILE A 12 4.91 10.38 6.59
C ILE A 12 5.64 9.06 6.83
N LEU A 13 6.42 8.58 5.86
CA LEU A 13 7.16 7.34 5.99
C LEU A 13 8.18 7.40 7.14
N SER A 14 8.86 8.52 7.31
CA SER A 14 9.86 8.68 8.38
C SER A 14 9.24 8.72 9.77
N ALA A 15 7.95 8.96 9.89
CA ALA A 15 7.23 8.97 11.16
C ALA A 15 6.66 7.60 11.55
N CYS A 16 6.77 6.59 10.68
CA CYS A 16 6.25 5.25 10.96
C CYS A 16 7.24 4.40 11.73
N ASP A 17 6.70 3.47 12.53
CA ASP A 17 7.49 2.58 13.39
C ASP A 17 7.86 1.27 12.68
N PHE A 18 7.04 0.82 11.73
CA PHE A 18 7.31 -0.40 10.97
C PHE A 18 6.57 -0.38 9.63
N CYS A 19 6.88 -1.37 8.81
CA CYS A 19 6.33 -1.51 7.46
C CYS A 19 5.76 -2.90 7.27
N ILE A 20 4.70 -2.99 6.47
CA ILE A 20 4.17 -4.26 5.98
C ILE A 20 4.33 -4.25 4.46
N SER A 21 4.96 -5.30 3.93
CA SER A 21 5.20 -5.44 2.50
C SER A 21 4.66 -6.78 1.99
N TYR A 22 4.87 -7.07 0.73
CA TYR A 22 4.40 -8.29 0.10
C TYR A 22 5.52 -8.96 -0.67
N TYR A 23 5.39 -10.27 -0.88
CA TYR A 23 6.24 -11.02 -1.79
C TYR A 23 5.72 -10.84 -3.21
N LEU A 24 6.63 -10.68 -4.17
CA LEU A 24 6.25 -10.39 -5.55
C LEU A 24 5.65 -11.61 -6.25
N PHE A 25 4.56 -11.38 -6.98
CA PHE A 25 4.16 -12.21 -8.10
C PHE A 25 4.71 -11.59 -9.39
N SER A 26 4.76 -12.39 -10.45
CA SER A 26 5.48 -12.04 -11.69
C SER A 26 5.06 -10.72 -12.35
N ASP A 27 3.82 -10.28 -12.15
CA ASP A 27 3.27 -9.06 -12.76
C ASP A 27 3.19 -7.88 -11.80
N GLU A 28 3.68 -8.05 -10.58
CA GLU A 28 3.63 -6.99 -9.56
C GLU A 28 4.88 -6.14 -9.57
N THR A 29 4.71 -4.88 -9.16
CA THR A 29 5.81 -3.93 -9.06
C THR A 29 6.46 -4.04 -7.69
N ASP A 30 7.79 -4.16 -7.67
CA ASP A 30 8.56 -4.22 -6.44
C ASP A 30 8.70 -2.81 -5.83
N PRO A 31 8.16 -2.57 -4.62
CA PRO A 31 8.31 -1.27 -3.96
C PRO A 31 9.77 -0.87 -3.77
N MET A 32 10.66 -1.85 -3.59
CA MET A 32 12.08 -1.61 -3.32
C MET A 32 12.83 -1.07 -4.55
N ARG A 33 12.23 -1.10 -5.72
CA ARG A 33 12.81 -0.45 -6.91
C ARG A 33 12.73 1.08 -6.83
N TYR A 34 11.84 1.63 -6.00
CA TYR A 34 11.76 3.07 -5.76
C TYR A 34 12.72 3.44 -4.62
N PRO A 35 13.76 4.28 -4.88
CA PRO A 35 14.73 4.63 -3.84
C PRO A 35 14.11 5.20 -2.56
N LEU A 36 13.03 5.97 -2.68
CA LEU A 36 12.31 6.49 -1.52
C LEU A 36 11.86 5.36 -0.59
N PHE A 37 11.29 4.30 -1.15
CA PHE A 37 10.78 3.17 -0.37
C PHE A 37 11.91 2.29 0.16
N ASP A 38 12.92 2.04 -0.66
CA ASP A 38 14.07 1.24 -0.25
C ASP A 38 14.77 1.89 0.96
N GLU A 39 14.99 3.19 0.93
CA GLU A 39 15.58 3.92 2.05
C GLU A 39 14.68 3.89 3.29
N ALA A 40 13.38 4.09 3.12
CA ALA A 40 12.44 4.08 4.23
C ALA A 40 12.40 2.72 4.93
N VAL A 41 12.34 1.64 4.16
CA VAL A 41 12.27 0.26 4.69
C VAL A 41 13.57 -0.10 5.41
N LYS A 42 14.72 0.28 4.88
CA LYS A 42 16.01 0.01 5.51
C LYS A 42 16.16 0.65 6.89
N LYS A 43 15.44 1.73 7.15
CA LYS A 43 15.45 2.43 8.44
C LYS A 43 14.45 1.87 9.45
N MET A 44 13.55 0.97 9.01
CA MET A 44 12.54 0.41 9.90
C MET A 44 13.14 -0.64 10.82
N PRO A 45 12.79 -0.62 12.12
CA PRO A 45 13.24 -1.66 13.05
C PRO A 45 12.60 -3.02 12.76
N ALA A 46 11.47 -3.04 12.08
CA ALA A 46 10.77 -4.29 11.74
C ALA A 46 10.04 -4.15 10.42
N VAL A 47 10.04 -5.22 9.63
CA VAL A 47 9.26 -5.35 8.38
C VAL A 47 8.51 -6.67 8.46
N ALA A 48 7.18 -6.61 8.34
CA ALA A 48 6.33 -7.79 8.25
C ALA A 48 5.95 -8.02 6.79
N PHE A 49 5.79 -9.29 6.39
CA PHE A 49 5.39 -9.62 5.03
C PHE A 49 4.03 -10.29 5.02
N ILE A 50 3.19 -9.88 4.07
CA ILE A 50 1.93 -10.57 3.78
C ILE A 50 2.26 -12.02 3.43
N PRO A 51 1.61 -13.01 4.07
CA PRO A 51 1.95 -14.41 3.83
C PRO A 51 1.62 -14.85 2.40
N LYS A 52 2.49 -15.66 1.82
CA LYS A 52 2.26 -16.28 0.52
C LYS A 52 1.30 -17.46 0.61
N ASP A 53 1.24 -18.11 1.77
CA ASP A 53 0.42 -19.28 1.98
C ASP A 53 -1.06 -18.90 1.95
N PRO A 54 -1.84 -19.39 0.96
CA PRO A 54 -3.25 -19.03 0.83
C PRO A 54 -4.12 -19.56 1.97
N SER A 55 -3.62 -20.50 2.78
CA SER A 55 -4.34 -21.01 3.95
C SER A 55 -4.33 -20.03 5.12
N ILE A 56 -3.42 -19.05 5.13
CA ILE A 56 -3.40 -18.01 6.16
C ILE A 56 -4.44 -16.95 5.82
N SER A 57 -5.47 -16.85 6.67
CA SER A 57 -6.57 -15.92 6.45
C SER A 57 -6.17 -14.48 6.78
N PRO A 58 -6.88 -13.48 6.21
CA PRO A 58 -6.66 -12.09 6.60
C PRO A 58 -6.89 -11.84 8.09
N ILE A 59 -7.85 -12.53 8.69
CA ILE A 59 -8.15 -12.43 10.13
C ILE A 59 -6.96 -12.92 10.94
N SER A 60 -6.44 -14.09 10.61
CA SER A 60 -5.30 -14.68 11.30
C SER A 60 -4.06 -13.80 11.22
N PHE A 61 -3.77 -13.24 10.04
CA PHE A 61 -2.64 -12.36 9.87
C PHE A 61 -2.82 -11.05 10.65
N ALA A 62 -4.00 -10.44 10.59
CA ALA A 62 -4.30 -9.24 11.36
C ALA A 62 -4.16 -9.47 12.88
N GLU A 63 -4.62 -10.61 13.36
CA GLU A 63 -4.47 -10.98 14.79
C GLU A 63 -3.00 -11.09 15.18
N SER A 64 -2.14 -11.59 14.30
CA SER A 64 -0.70 -11.68 14.57
C SER A 64 -0.05 -10.31 14.73
N LEU A 65 -0.65 -9.27 14.18
CA LEU A 65 -0.16 -7.88 14.25
C LEU A 65 -0.78 -7.10 15.43
N ARG A 66 -1.72 -7.69 16.16
CA ARG A 66 -2.42 -7.00 17.24
C ARG A 66 -1.49 -6.34 18.26
N PRO A 67 -0.36 -6.95 18.68
CA PRO A 67 0.58 -6.30 19.61
C PRO A 67 1.14 -4.98 19.08
N ASP A 68 1.10 -4.76 17.76
CA ASP A 68 1.64 -3.57 17.11
C ASP A 68 0.57 -2.53 16.74
N PHE A 69 -0.71 -2.76 17.11
CA PHE A 69 -1.81 -1.87 16.75
C PHE A 69 -1.69 -0.45 17.34
N GLN A 70 -0.89 -0.27 18.38
CA GLN A 70 -0.60 1.03 18.99
C GLN A 70 0.46 1.82 18.19
N LYS A 71 1.18 1.14 17.32
CA LYS A 71 2.26 1.75 16.51
C LYS A 71 1.71 2.34 15.24
N THR A 72 2.52 3.18 14.60
CA THR A 72 2.26 3.68 13.26
C THR A 72 2.94 2.81 12.22
N ALA A 73 2.28 2.59 11.09
CA ALA A 73 2.82 1.75 10.03
C ALA A 73 2.43 2.26 8.67
N PHE A 74 3.21 1.89 7.66
CA PHE A 74 2.78 1.98 6.27
C PHE A 74 2.76 0.58 5.66
N ILE A 75 1.84 0.39 4.72
CA ILE A 75 1.58 -0.90 4.10
C ILE A 75 1.69 -0.74 2.59
N PHE A 76 2.59 -1.51 1.96
CA PHE A 76 2.62 -1.61 0.51
C PHE A 76 1.59 -2.65 0.07
N ILE A 77 0.78 -2.29 -0.92
CA ILE A 77 -0.35 -3.11 -1.36
C ILE A 77 -0.27 -3.31 -2.87
N PRO A 78 -0.19 -4.56 -3.33
CA PRO A 78 -0.24 -4.85 -4.76
C PRO A 78 -1.69 -4.94 -5.24
N GLY A 79 -1.89 -4.95 -6.55
CA GLY A 79 -3.20 -5.13 -7.14
C GLY A 79 -3.11 -5.33 -8.63
N ARG A 80 -4.20 -5.79 -9.25
CA ARG A 80 -4.28 -5.93 -10.69
C ARG A 80 -4.35 -4.57 -11.36
N ARG A 81 -5.08 -3.62 -10.75
CA ARG A 81 -5.26 -2.27 -11.28
C ARG A 81 -5.44 -1.29 -10.13
N PHE A 82 -4.97 -0.08 -10.36
CA PHE A 82 -5.21 1.07 -9.49
C PHE A 82 -5.64 2.25 -10.33
N ASP A 83 -6.38 3.18 -9.74
CA ASP A 83 -6.54 4.52 -10.33
C ASP A 83 -5.90 5.58 -9.44
N SER A 84 -5.78 6.80 -9.94
CA SER A 84 -5.13 7.89 -9.20
C SER A 84 -5.95 8.41 -8.03
N ALA A 85 -7.21 8.02 -7.91
CA ALA A 85 -8.08 8.39 -6.81
C ALA A 85 -7.99 7.42 -5.62
N GLY A 86 -7.23 6.32 -5.76
CA GLY A 86 -7.02 5.35 -4.70
C GLY A 86 -7.85 4.08 -4.80
N ALA A 87 -8.63 3.92 -5.85
CA ALA A 87 -9.37 2.67 -6.06
C ALA A 87 -8.40 1.55 -6.46
N ARG A 88 -8.70 0.36 -6.01
CA ARG A 88 -7.88 -0.82 -6.25
C ARG A 88 -8.75 -2.00 -6.65
N GLN A 89 -8.32 -2.71 -7.69
CA GLN A 89 -8.87 -4.02 -8.05
C GLN A 89 -7.83 -5.09 -7.74
N GLY A 90 -8.21 -6.05 -6.89
CA GLY A 90 -7.37 -7.17 -6.53
C GLY A 90 -7.60 -8.37 -7.46
N ARG A 91 -7.15 -9.54 -7.01
CA ARG A 91 -7.21 -10.78 -7.79
C ARG A 91 -8.50 -11.57 -7.56
N GLY A 92 -9.52 -10.97 -6.93
CA GLY A 92 -10.86 -11.50 -6.84
C GLY A 92 -11.20 -12.24 -5.54
N ASN A 93 -10.26 -12.46 -4.63
CA ASN A 93 -10.51 -13.19 -3.38
C ASN A 93 -10.82 -12.28 -2.18
N GLY A 94 -10.64 -10.97 -2.31
CA GLY A 94 -10.93 -10.01 -1.25
C GLY A 94 -9.99 -10.06 -0.04
N TRP A 95 -8.84 -10.71 -0.15
CA TRP A 95 -7.93 -10.90 0.97
C TRP A 95 -7.48 -9.57 1.56
N TYR A 96 -7.02 -8.63 0.71
CA TYR A 96 -6.52 -7.33 1.17
C TYR A 96 -7.63 -6.45 1.72
N ASP A 97 -8.82 -6.46 1.12
CA ASP A 97 -9.94 -5.66 1.63
C ASP A 97 -10.33 -6.11 3.03
N ARG A 98 -10.37 -7.42 3.27
CA ARG A 98 -10.65 -7.97 4.59
C ARG A 98 -9.53 -7.63 5.58
N PHE A 99 -8.27 -7.81 5.19
CA PHE A 99 -7.14 -7.49 6.03
C PHE A 99 -7.15 -6.02 6.44
N LEU A 100 -7.31 -5.12 5.47
CA LEU A 100 -7.31 -3.67 5.73
C LEU A 100 -8.48 -3.22 6.60
N SER A 101 -9.59 -3.95 6.58
CA SER A 101 -10.73 -3.66 7.46
C SER A 101 -10.46 -4.02 8.92
N LEU A 102 -9.43 -4.83 9.20
CA LEU A 102 -9.13 -5.39 10.51
C LEU A 102 -7.94 -4.73 11.21
N VAL A 103 -7.17 -3.91 10.51
CA VAL A 103 -6.01 -3.20 11.06
C VAL A 103 -6.36 -1.75 11.37
N PRO A 104 -5.54 -1.05 12.18
CA PRO A 104 -5.84 0.35 12.51
C PRO A 104 -6.04 1.22 11.27
N LYS A 105 -7.06 2.05 11.31
CA LYS A 105 -7.40 2.98 10.21
C LYS A 105 -6.31 4.03 9.97
N SER A 106 -5.48 4.29 10.98
CA SER A 106 -4.37 5.23 10.89
C SER A 106 -3.17 4.69 10.12
N TRP A 107 -3.10 3.37 9.89
CA TRP A 107 -2.01 2.79 9.11
C TRP A 107 -2.13 3.24 7.65
N ILE A 108 -1.01 3.69 7.09
CA ILE A 108 -0.97 4.32 5.77
C ILE A 108 -0.94 3.24 4.69
N ARG A 109 -1.84 3.33 3.73
CA ARG A 109 -2.00 2.37 2.63
C ARG A 109 -1.42 2.93 1.35
N ILE A 110 -0.42 2.25 0.81
CA ILE A 110 0.29 2.68 -0.39
C ILE A 110 0.12 1.62 -1.48
N GLY A 111 -0.67 1.93 -2.49
CA GLY A 111 -0.77 1.09 -3.68
C GLY A 111 0.47 1.28 -4.55
N VAL A 112 1.11 0.19 -4.92
CA VAL A 112 2.33 0.21 -5.74
C VAL A 112 2.02 -0.46 -7.07
N THR A 113 2.24 0.27 -8.16
CA THR A 113 1.87 -0.19 -9.48
C THR A 113 2.83 0.32 -10.56
N ASN A 114 2.54 -0.03 -11.80
CA ASN A 114 3.24 0.48 -12.98
C ASN A 114 2.23 0.96 -14.01
N GLU A 115 2.71 1.59 -15.09
CA GLU A 115 1.85 2.20 -16.10
C GLU A 115 0.88 1.23 -16.77
N LYS A 116 1.23 -0.06 -16.87
CA LYS A 116 0.36 -1.08 -17.48
C LYS A 116 -0.88 -1.35 -16.65
N HIS A 117 -0.78 -1.17 -15.34
CA HIS A 117 -1.83 -1.49 -14.39
C HIS A 117 -2.48 -0.26 -13.75
N LEU A 118 -2.03 0.94 -14.12
CA LEU A 118 -2.68 2.18 -13.72
C LEU A 118 -3.81 2.50 -14.69
N SER A 119 -5.03 2.59 -14.17
CA SER A 119 -6.19 2.95 -14.97
C SER A 119 -6.28 4.46 -15.16
N LEU A 120 -6.49 4.91 -16.39
CA LEU A 120 -6.70 6.32 -16.71
C LEU A 120 -8.15 6.77 -16.45
N THR A 121 -9.03 5.82 -16.17
CA THR A 121 -10.43 6.10 -15.85
C THR A 121 -10.73 5.57 -14.45
N PRO A 122 -11.72 6.16 -13.74
CA PRO A 122 -12.08 5.68 -12.42
C PRO A 122 -12.50 4.22 -12.43
N LEU A 123 -11.98 3.45 -11.47
CA LEU A 123 -12.33 2.05 -11.31
C LEU A 123 -13.60 1.92 -10.46
N PHE A 124 -14.41 0.92 -10.79
CA PHE A 124 -15.58 0.59 -9.97
C PHE A 124 -15.13 0.09 -8.60
N GLN A 125 -15.82 0.56 -7.55
CA GLN A 125 -15.62 0.07 -6.19
C GLN A 125 -16.93 -0.31 -5.55
N ASN A 126 -16.93 -1.45 -4.85
CA ASN A 126 -18.00 -1.82 -3.93
C ASN A 126 -17.81 -1.07 -2.62
N LYS A 127 -18.85 -0.98 -1.80
CA LYS A 127 -18.80 -0.27 -0.51
C LYS A 127 -17.85 -0.93 0.50
N TRP A 128 -17.52 -2.22 0.31
CA TRP A 128 -16.58 -2.94 1.19
C TRP A 128 -15.13 -2.91 0.69
N ASP A 129 -14.89 -2.36 -0.50
CA ASP A 129 -13.55 -2.19 -1.01
C ASP A 129 -12.80 -1.12 -0.23
N GLU A 130 -11.55 -1.40 0.10
CA GLU A 130 -10.72 -0.52 0.92
C GLU A 130 -9.80 0.31 0.02
N PRO A 131 -9.99 1.63 -0.04
CA PRO A 131 -9.17 2.47 -0.90
C PRO A 131 -7.79 2.73 -0.31
N MET A 132 -6.88 3.20 -1.18
CA MET A 132 -5.50 3.55 -0.82
C MET A 132 -5.42 5.01 -0.36
N ASP A 133 -4.44 5.31 0.50
CA ASP A 133 -4.09 6.70 0.85
C ASP A 133 -3.17 7.30 -0.21
N TRP A 134 -2.32 6.47 -0.82
CA TRP A 134 -1.38 6.87 -1.87
C TRP A 134 -1.35 5.80 -2.94
N VAL A 135 -1.15 6.24 -4.17
CA VAL A 135 -0.85 5.33 -5.29
C VAL A 135 0.46 5.81 -5.92
N VAL A 136 1.42 4.91 -6.04
CA VAL A 136 2.74 5.21 -6.57
C VAL A 136 2.99 4.33 -7.79
N CYS A 137 3.28 4.97 -8.92
CA CYS A 137 3.33 4.31 -10.22
C CYS A 137 4.70 4.46 -10.87
N GLU A 138 5.28 3.35 -11.30
CA GLU A 138 6.51 3.33 -12.09
C GLU A 138 6.20 3.40 -13.59
N LYS A 139 6.92 4.26 -14.28
CA LYS A 139 6.91 4.33 -15.75
C LYS A 139 8.33 4.59 -16.22
N ASP A 140 8.94 3.61 -16.91
CA ASP A 140 10.27 3.73 -17.51
C ASP A 140 11.34 4.23 -16.52
N GLY A 141 11.31 3.70 -15.29
CA GLY A 141 12.25 4.06 -14.24
C GLY A 141 11.92 5.35 -13.49
N SER A 142 10.91 6.10 -13.93
CA SER A 142 10.41 7.27 -13.22
C SER A 142 9.22 6.87 -12.35
N TRP A 143 9.03 7.59 -11.24
CA TRP A 143 7.95 7.31 -10.30
C TRP A 143 7.05 8.52 -10.13
N THR A 144 5.74 8.29 -10.21
CA THR A 144 4.73 9.31 -9.97
C THR A 144 3.97 8.97 -8.70
N ILE A 145 3.77 9.97 -7.85
CA ILE A 145 3.09 9.83 -6.57
C ILE A 145 1.74 10.51 -6.66
N TYR A 146 0.67 9.76 -6.41
CA TYR A 146 -0.69 10.29 -6.33
C TYR A 146 -1.16 10.25 -4.88
N GLU A 147 -1.39 11.43 -4.31
CA GLU A 147 -2.07 11.55 -3.03
C GLU A 147 -3.57 11.44 -3.28
N THR A 148 -4.25 10.54 -2.57
CA THR A 148 -5.68 10.32 -2.81
C THR A 148 -6.53 11.04 -1.77
N GLU A 149 -7.79 11.31 -2.12
CA GLU A 149 -8.76 11.90 -1.22
C GLU A 149 -9.68 10.86 -0.57
N ALA A 150 -9.56 9.60 -0.99
CA ALA A 150 -10.54 8.56 -0.68
C ALA A 150 -10.71 8.27 0.81
N ARG A 151 -9.67 8.54 1.62
CA ARG A 151 -9.68 8.28 3.06
C ARG A 151 -9.40 9.52 3.90
N LYS A 152 -9.45 10.71 3.33
CA LYS A 152 -9.22 11.92 4.11
C LYS A 152 -10.30 12.09 5.18
N GLY A 153 -9.87 12.40 6.39
CA GLY A 153 -10.75 12.53 7.53
C GLY A 153 -10.94 11.26 8.35
N VAL A 154 -10.27 10.18 7.97
CA VAL A 154 -10.29 8.93 8.73
C VAL A 154 -9.22 8.94 9.81
#